data_365283b76606b209c7bc88212bcf9f7c
#
_entry.id   365283b76606b209c7bc88212bcf9f7c
#
_cell.length_a   1.000
_cell.length_b   1.000
_cell.length_c   1.000
_cell.angle_alpha   90.00
_cell.angle_beta   90.00
_cell.angle_gamma   90.00
#
_symmetry.space_group_name_H-M   'P 1'
#
loop_
_entity.id
_entity.type
_entity.pdbx_description
1 polymer ?
#
loop_
_entity_poly.entity_id
_entity_poly.type
_entity_poly.pdbx_seq_one_letter_code
_entity_poly.pdbx_strand_id
1 'polypeptide(L)'
;QSTANFTLNSNRGTALGSSHGTFNVNSGTTLNYGGAIAGTNNLTKLGSGSLILSGSSNYSGTTTITTGTVSVSSSDNLGLNPGSLDADNIILNGGTLSASTSFTLGNNKGITLNAASTIHVDTSSVLTYPGTISGSRGYFKTGAGTLLLSGTNTYTGYTNIDGGAVQVTGTLSSSTTVDNEGVFDVDSTNTVASVFGSGNVELASGITLTTGDTNNRTISGVISGSGHLEKAGSGFLTLSGTNTYTGTTTISSGTLTVSGLLG
;
A
#
# COMPACT_ATOMS: atom_id res chain seq x y z
N GLN A 1 9.33 13.25 -23.65
CA GLN A 1 9.85 13.83 -22.41
C GLN A 1 9.14 15.15 -22.13
N SER A 2 8.58 15.34 -20.92
CA SER A 2 7.98 16.61 -20.49
C SER A 2 9.01 17.43 -19.73
N THR A 3 9.26 18.65 -20.17
CA THR A 3 10.22 19.60 -19.55
C THR A 3 9.52 20.78 -18.87
N ALA A 4 8.20 20.83 -18.92
CA ALA A 4 7.33 21.80 -18.27
C ALA A 4 5.99 21.12 -17.93
N ASN A 5 5.16 21.79 -17.13
CA ASN A 5 3.79 21.32 -16.91
C ASN A 5 3.03 21.34 -18.23
N PHE A 6 2.36 20.24 -18.52
CA PHE A 6 1.71 20.04 -19.81
C PHE A 6 0.44 19.23 -19.66
N THR A 7 -0.60 19.62 -20.40
CA THR A 7 -1.88 18.90 -20.45
C THR A 7 -2.14 18.40 -21.86
N LEU A 8 -2.31 17.09 -22.02
CA LEU A 8 -2.84 16.48 -23.24
C LEU A 8 -4.35 16.31 -23.11
N ASN A 9 -5.06 16.83 -24.09
CA ASN A 9 -6.52 16.77 -24.15
C ASN A 9 -7.00 15.31 -24.16
N SER A 10 -8.16 15.05 -23.55
CA SER A 10 -8.81 13.73 -23.48
C SER A 10 -9.11 13.12 -24.86
N ASN A 11 -9.22 13.93 -25.91
CA ASN A 11 -9.43 13.46 -27.28
C ASN A 11 -8.16 12.91 -27.96
N ARG A 12 -7.00 12.95 -27.27
CA ARG A 12 -5.74 12.42 -27.79
C ARG A 12 -5.40 11.10 -27.10
N GLY A 13 -5.94 10.00 -27.64
CA GLY A 13 -5.53 8.67 -27.25
C GLY A 13 -4.11 8.32 -27.71
N THR A 14 -3.50 7.37 -27.03
CA THR A 14 -2.19 6.78 -27.39
C THR A 14 -2.37 5.27 -27.56
N ALA A 15 -1.84 4.73 -28.64
CA ALA A 15 -1.75 3.28 -28.81
C ALA A 15 -0.33 2.81 -28.46
N LEU A 16 -0.23 1.82 -27.57
CA LEU A 16 0.98 1.07 -27.32
C LEU A 16 1.13 0.06 -28.45
N GLY A 17 1.96 0.39 -29.45
CA GLY A 17 2.17 -0.43 -30.65
C GLY A 17 3.05 -1.66 -30.36
N SER A 18 3.93 -2.02 -31.29
CA SER A 18 4.83 -3.18 -31.13
C SER A 18 5.93 -3.00 -30.09
N SER A 19 6.10 -1.81 -29.54
CA SER A 19 7.09 -1.46 -28.51
C SER A 19 6.39 -0.93 -27.27
N HIS A 20 7.03 -1.09 -26.10
CA HIS A 20 6.54 -0.54 -24.85
C HIS A 20 6.45 0.98 -24.89
N GLY A 21 5.42 1.57 -24.26
CA GLY A 21 5.25 2.99 -24.11
C GLY A 21 5.97 3.53 -22.87
N THR A 22 6.59 4.70 -22.99
CA THR A 22 7.25 5.35 -21.86
C THR A 22 6.82 6.79 -21.72
N PHE A 23 6.33 7.15 -20.52
CA PHE A 23 6.18 8.53 -20.10
C PHE A 23 7.38 8.93 -19.24
N ASN A 24 8.24 9.80 -19.77
CA ASN A 24 9.37 10.37 -19.03
C ASN A 24 9.00 11.82 -18.65
N VAL A 25 8.73 12.04 -17.36
CA VAL A 25 8.31 13.35 -16.83
C VAL A 25 9.41 13.87 -15.90
N ASN A 26 9.98 15.04 -16.24
CA ASN A 26 11.10 15.61 -15.51
C ASN A 26 10.71 16.05 -14.09
N SER A 27 11.72 16.15 -13.23
CA SER A 27 11.57 16.68 -11.87
C SER A 27 10.89 18.05 -11.88
N GLY A 28 9.99 18.27 -10.92
CA GLY A 28 9.27 19.53 -10.76
C GLY A 28 8.21 19.79 -11.83
N THR A 29 7.94 18.84 -12.74
CA THR A 29 6.91 18.98 -13.77
C THR A 29 5.78 17.97 -13.61
N THR A 30 4.59 18.33 -14.12
CA THR A 30 3.41 17.47 -14.16
C THR A 30 2.91 17.34 -15.59
N LEU A 31 2.72 16.11 -16.03
CA LEU A 31 2.01 15.78 -17.26
C LEU A 31 0.60 15.30 -16.91
N ASN A 32 -0.41 16.09 -17.29
CA ASN A 32 -1.81 15.68 -17.22
C ASN A 32 -2.18 14.98 -18.54
N TYR A 33 -2.49 13.70 -18.47
CA TYR A 33 -2.87 12.89 -19.61
C TYR A 33 -4.31 12.40 -19.45
N GLY A 34 -5.23 13.06 -20.17
CA GLY A 34 -6.66 12.75 -20.13
C GLY A 34 -7.12 11.77 -21.21
N GLY A 35 -6.28 11.42 -22.17
CA GLY A 35 -6.61 10.50 -23.26
C GLY A 35 -6.60 9.04 -22.83
N ALA A 36 -7.26 8.19 -23.60
CA ALA A 36 -7.17 6.74 -23.40
C ALA A 36 -5.82 6.20 -23.89
N ILE A 37 -5.27 5.25 -23.16
CA ILE A 37 -4.13 4.44 -23.59
C ILE A 37 -4.65 3.07 -23.98
N ALA A 38 -4.31 2.60 -25.17
CA ALA A 38 -4.79 1.34 -25.74
C ALA A 38 -3.61 0.46 -26.19
N GLY A 39 -3.87 -0.82 -26.44
CA GLY A 39 -2.89 -1.78 -26.98
C GLY A 39 -2.59 -2.92 -26.05
N THR A 40 -1.62 -3.76 -26.43
CA THR A 40 -1.27 -4.98 -25.68
C THR A 40 0.08 -4.90 -25.01
N ASN A 41 0.81 -3.81 -25.17
CA ASN A 41 2.16 -3.64 -24.64
C ASN A 41 2.19 -2.86 -23.32
N ASN A 42 3.37 -2.86 -22.70
CA ASN A 42 3.60 -2.32 -21.37
C ASN A 42 3.71 -0.79 -21.39
N LEU A 43 3.34 -0.20 -20.28
CA LEU A 43 3.50 1.22 -19.99
C LEU A 43 4.56 1.41 -18.91
N THR A 44 5.52 2.29 -19.14
CA THR A 44 6.56 2.63 -18.15
C THR A 44 6.52 4.11 -17.81
N LYS A 45 6.52 4.44 -16.52
CA LYS A 45 6.72 5.79 -16.01
C LYS A 45 8.16 5.94 -15.55
N LEU A 46 8.87 6.89 -16.18
CA LEU A 46 10.21 7.33 -15.83
C LEU A 46 10.23 8.83 -15.46
N GLY A 47 11.35 9.27 -14.92
CA GLY A 47 11.56 10.66 -14.48
C GLY A 47 10.83 10.95 -13.16
N SER A 48 11.39 11.86 -12.37
CA SER A 48 10.91 12.14 -11.00
C SER A 48 9.70 13.10 -10.92
N GLY A 49 9.17 13.55 -12.05
CA GLY A 49 7.94 14.34 -12.12
C GLY A 49 6.67 13.48 -12.01
N SER A 50 5.53 14.13 -12.05
CA SER A 50 4.20 13.50 -11.89
C SER A 50 3.51 13.26 -13.22
N LEU A 51 2.94 12.08 -13.41
CA LEU A 51 2.02 11.72 -14.48
C LEU A 51 0.63 11.54 -13.90
N ILE A 52 -0.33 12.34 -14.33
CA ILE A 52 -1.74 12.18 -13.96
C ILE A 52 -2.44 11.50 -15.12
N LEU A 53 -2.96 10.29 -14.87
CA LEU A 53 -3.76 9.52 -15.83
C LEU A 53 -5.23 9.65 -15.44
N SER A 54 -6.06 10.27 -16.28
CA SER A 54 -7.49 10.43 -16.02
C SER A 54 -8.38 9.83 -17.12
N GLY A 55 -7.79 9.39 -18.23
CA GLY A 55 -8.51 8.69 -19.29
C GLY A 55 -8.77 7.22 -18.94
N SER A 56 -9.94 6.72 -19.35
CA SER A 56 -10.23 5.28 -19.30
C SER A 56 -9.40 4.57 -20.35
N SER A 57 -8.47 3.73 -19.91
CA SER A 57 -7.48 3.04 -20.72
C SER A 57 -7.82 1.56 -20.85
N ASN A 58 -7.47 0.95 -21.98
CA ASN A 58 -7.77 -0.45 -22.26
C ASN A 58 -6.53 -1.25 -22.72
N TYR A 59 -5.32 -0.75 -22.44
CA TYR A 59 -4.14 -1.56 -22.67
C TYR A 59 -4.12 -2.76 -21.71
N SER A 60 -3.56 -3.88 -22.17
CA SER A 60 -3.52 -5.13 -21.40
C SER A 60 -2.13 -5.50 -20.88
N GLY A 61 -1.09 -4.72 -21.19
CA GLY A 61 0.25 -4.95 -20.67
C GLY A 61 0.48 -4.40 -19.27
N THR A 62 1.65 -4.68 -18.73
CA THR A 62 2.09 -4.25 -17.39
C THR A 62 2.29 -2.75 -17.31
N THR A 63 1.95 -2.15 -16.17
CA THR A 63 2.31 -0.78 -15.82
C THR A 63 3.49 -0.79 -14.86
N THR A 64 4.65 -0.25 -15.26
CA THR A 64 5.84 -0.14 -14.41
C THR A 64 6.06 1.30 -13.95
N ILE A 65 6.13 1.54 -12.65
CA ILE A 65 6.42 2.84 -12.06
C ILE A 65 7.82 2.80 -11.46
N THR A 66 8.81 3.34 -12.20
CA THR A 66 10.21 3.25 -11.80
C THR A 66 10.62 4.45 -10.93
N THR A 67 10.18 5.65 -11.29
CA THR A 67 10.49 6.87 -10.54
C THR A 67 9.35 7.89 -10.68
N GLY A 68 9.29 8.85 -9.77
CA GLY A 68 8.25 9.87 -9.74
C GLY A 68 6.88 9.29 -9.40
N THR A 69 5.83 9.99 -9.79
CA THR A 69 4.45 9.65 -9.40
C THR A 69 3.60 9.32 -10.61
N VAL A 70 2.78 8.27 -10.51
CA VAL A 70 1.59 8.05 -11.33
C VAL A 70 0.38 8.29 -10.45
N SER A 71 -0.42 9.33 -10.76
CA SER A 71 -1.64 9.67 -10.05
C SER A 71 -2.84 9.22 -10.86
N VAL A 72 -3.76 8.53 -10.21
CA VAL A 72 -4.96 7.96 -10.81
C VAL A 72 -6.18 8.22 -9.93
N SER A 73 -7.35 8.27 -10.54
CA SER A 73 -8.65 8.44 -9.86
C SER A 73 -9.60 7.27 -10.06
N SER A 74 -9.19 6.28 -10.84
CA SER A 74 -9.95 5.07 -11.14
C SER A 74 -9.02 3.92 -11.50
N SER A 75 -9.45 2.69 -11.28
CA SER A 75 -8.78 1.48 -11.75
C SER A 75 -8.56 1.47 -13.27
N ASP A 76 -9.50 2.03 -14.03
CA ASP A 76 -9.46 2.05 -15.50
C ASP A 76 -8.39 2.97 -16.05
N ASN A 77 -7.83 3.87 -15.25
CA ASN A 77 -6.70 4.69 -15.69
C ASN A 77 -5.43 3.84 -15.90
N LEU A 78 -5.38 2.65 -15.30
CA LEU A 78 -4.25 1.69 -15.34
C LEU A 78 -4.54 0.48 -16.26
N GLY A 79 -5.27 0.70 -17.36
CA GLY A 79 -5.59 -0.35 -18.34
C GLY A 79 -6.68 -1.33 -17.90
N LEU A 80 -6.83 -2.41 -18.64
CA LEU A 80 -7.84 -3.44 -18.38
C LEU A 80 -7.60 -4.13 -17.04
N ASN A 81 -8.70 -4.53 -16.37
CA ASN A 81 -8.58 -5.52 -15.32
C ASN A 81 -8.44 -6.90 -16.00
N PRO A 82 -7.35 -7.65 -15.76
CA PRO A 82 -7.16 -8.97 -16.38
C PRO A 82 -8.29 -9.95 -16.04
N GLY A 83 -8.56 -10.90 -16.92
CA GLY A 83 -9.60 -11.94 -16.70
C GLY A 83 -9.25 -12.92 -15.58
N SER A 84 -7.97 -13.03 -15.22
CA SER A 84 -7.43 -13.79 -14.07
C SER A 84 -6.33 -12.97 -13.41
N LEU A 85 -5.94 -13.34 -12.19
CA LEU A 85 -4.87 -12.64 -11.49
C LEU A 85 -3.59 -12.60 -12.33
N ASP A 86 -3.15 -11.40 -12.64
CA ASP A 86 -1.86 -11.07 -13.24
C ASP A 86 -0.99 -10.44 -12.15
N ALA A 87 -0.07 -11.22 -11.60
CA ALA A 87 0.73 -10.81 -10.43
C ALA A 87 1.57 -9.55 -10.70
N ASP A 88 1.98 -9.35 -11.95
CA ASP A 88 2.86 -8.28 -12.40
C ASP A 88 2.12 -7.21 -13.23
N ASN A 89 0.79 -7.13 -13.11
CA ASN A 89 0.01 -6.12 -13.84
C ASN A 89 0.46 -4.69 -13.50
N ILE A 90 0.84 -4.47 -12.23
CA ILE A 90 1.44 -3.22 -11.76
C ILE A 90 2.77 -3.55 -11.07
N ILE A 91 3.87 -2.99 -11.57
CA ILE A 91 5.18 -3.13 -10.96
C ILE A 91 5.59 -1.80 -10.33
N LEU A 92 5.75 -1.80 -9.02
CA LEU A 92 6.34 -0.69 -8.29
C LEU A 92 7.84 -0.93 -8.13
N ASN A 93 8.65 -0.12 -8.82
CA ASN A 93 10.10 -0.27 -8.89
C ASN A 93 10.82 1.01 -8.43
N GLY A 94 10.37 1.58 -7.30
CA GLY A 94 10.93 2.80 -6.70
C GLY A 94 10.08 4.06 -6.88
N GLY A 95 9.01 4.00 -7.69
CA GLY A 95 8.11 5.13 -7.88
C GLY A 95 6.90 5.12 -6.94
N THR A 96 6.00 6.07 -7.14
CA THR A 96 4.78 6.29 -6.35
C THR A 96 3.53 6.00 -7.19
N LEU A 97 2.66 5.13 -6.69
CA LEU A 97 1.27 5.03 -7.13
C LEU A 97 0.41 5.91 -6.22
N SER A 98 -0.28 6.89 -6.78
CA SER A 98 -1.10 7.83 -6.02
C SER A 98 -2.58 7.68 -6.39
N ALA A 99 -3.42 7.46 -5.39
CA ALA A 99 -4.87 7.49 -5.50
C ALA A 99 -5.38 8.88 -5.11
N SER A 100 -5.88 9.65 -6.07
CA SER A 100 -6.35 11.02 -5.87
C SER A 100 -7.82 11.12 -5.45
N THR A 101 -8.55 10.02 -5.48
CA THR A 101 -9.94 9.89 -5.06
C THR A 101 -10.17 8.49 -4.48
N SER A 102 -11.35 8.25 -3.92
CA SER A 102 -11.75 6.90 -3.52
C SER A 102 -12.11 6.05 -4.72
N PHE A 103 -11.51 4.88 -4.83
CA PHE A 103 -11.88 3.85 -5.80
C PHE A 103 -11.40 2.47 -5.39
N THR A 104 -11.93 1.43 -6.06
CA THR A 104 -11.44 0.06 -5.92
C THR A 104 -10.54 -0.28 -7.10
N LEU A 105 -9.30 -0.68 -6.83
CA LEU A 105 -8.40 -1.21 -7.85
C LEU A 105 -8.85 -2.62 -8.23
N GLY A 106 -8.72 -2.98 -9.51
CA GLY A 106 -9.17 -4.28 -10.00
C GLY A 106 -8.52 -5.45 -9.24
N ASN A 107 -9.32 -6.45 -8.87
CA ASN A 107 -8.88 -7.60 -8.06
C ASN A 107 -7.84 -8.47 -8.75
N ASN A 108 -7.82 -8.48 -10.09
CA ASN A 108 -6.88 -9.26 -10.88
C ASN A 108 -5.62 -8.45 -11.29
N LYS A 109 -5.55 -7.16 -10.94
CA LYS A 109 -4.35 -6.33 -11.10
C LYS A 109 -3.41 -6.56 -9.92
N GLY A 110 -2.55 -7.58 -9.99
CA GLY A 110 -1.51 -7.81 -8.98
C GLY A 110 -0.51 -6.65 -8.93
N ILE A 111 -0.01 -6.35 -7.74
CA ILE A 111 1.06 -5.38 -7.53
C ILE A 111 2.31 -6.13 -7.09
N THR A 112 3.41 -6.00 -7.85
CA THR A 112 4.71 -6.53 -7.46
C THR A 112 5.64 -5.41 -7.01
N LEU A 113 6.22 -5.57 -5.81
CA LEU A 113 7.19 -4.65 -5.21
C LEU A 113 8.62 -5.10 -5.58
N ASN A 114 9.20 -4.51 -6.63
CA ASN A 114 10.58 -4.79 -7.07
C ASN A 114 11.61 -3.92 -6.35
N ALA A 115 11.19 -2.73 -5.89
CA ALA A 115 11.98 -1.84 -5.05
C ALA A 115 11.09 -1.25 -3.96
N ALA A 116 11.70 -0.65 -2.93
CA ALA A 116 10.96 0.16 -1.96
C ALA A 116 10.25 1.29 -2.70
N SER A 117 8.94 1.35 -2.59
CA SER A 117 8.06 2.19 -3.39
C SER A 117 7.00 2.86 -2.50
N THR A 118 6.23 3.78 -3.06
CA THR A 118 5.20 4.48 -2.28
C THR A 118 3.81 4.19 -2.84
N ILE A 119 2.86 3.96 -1.94
CA ILE A 119 1.42 4.01 -2.22
C ILE A 119 0.87 5.23 -1.47
N HIS A 120 0.51 6.25 -2.23
CA HIS A 120 -0.04 7.48 -1.68
C HIS A 120 -1.56 7.49 -1.83
N VAL A 121 -2.27 7.85 -0.77
CA VAL A 121 -3.74 8.01 -0.81
C VAL A 121 -4.08 9.40 -0.29
N ASP A 122 -4.71 10.20 -1.14
CA ASP A 122 -5.08 11.57 -0.81
C ASP A 122 -6.03 11.65 0.38
N THR A 123 -6.02 12.79 1.05
CA THR A 123 -6.90 13.09 2.20
C THR A 123 -8.35 12.79 1.88
N SER A 124 -9.06 12.17 2.82
CA SER A 124 -10.47 11.77 2.70
C SER A 124 -10.76 10.75 1.59
N SER A 125 -9.74 10.14 1.01
CA SER A 125 -9.87 9.10 -0.01
C SER A 125 -9.60 7.72 0.57
N VAL A 126 -10.21 6.70 -0.04
CA VAL A 126 -9.96 5.28 0.26
C VAL A 126 -9.56 4.57 -1.02
N LEU A 127 -8.35 4.04 -1.06
CA LEU A 127 -7.95 3.08 -2.08
C LEU A 127 -8.26 1.67 -1.57
N THR A 128 -9.32 1.08 -2.10
CA THR A 128 -9.65 -0.33 -1.81
C THR A 128 -8.88 -1.24 -2.77
N TYR A 129 -8.12 -2.17 -2.22
CA TYR A 129 -7.35 -3.12 -3.01
C TYR A 129 -7.64 -4.57 -2.61
N PRO A 130 -8.46 -5.27 -3.42
CA PRO A 130 -8.80 -6.69 -3.19
C PRO A 130 -7.82 -7.66 -3.84
N GLY A 131 -6.84 -7.18 -4.61
CA GLY A 131 -5.81 -7.99 -5.26
C GLY A 131 -4.68 -8.40 -4.32
N THR A 132 -3.59 -8.90 -4.88
CA THR A 132 -2.40 -9.35 -4.16
C THR A 132 -1.25 -8.39 -4.34
N ILE A 133 -0.68 -7.90 -3.24
CA ILE A 133 0.65 -7.29 -3.23
C ILE A 133 1.67 -8.39 -2.96
N SER A 134 2.69 -8.50 -3.82
CA SER A 134 3.74 -9.50 -3.76
C SER A 134 5.13 -8.87 -3.84
N GLY A 135 6.17 -9.69 -3.68
CA GLY A 135 7.57 -9.28 -3.78
C GLY A 135 8.32 -9.33 -2.46
N SER A 136 9.64 -9.14 -2.52
CA SER A 136 10.52 -9.17 -1.35
C SER A 136 10.80 -7.77 -0.76
N ARG A 137 10.21 -6.75 -1.32
CA ARG A 137 10.36 -5.35 -0.88
C ARG A 137 9.12 -4.89 -0.13
N GLY A 138 9.26 -3.75 0.54
CA GLY A 138 8.18 -3.08 1.24
C GLY A 138 7.69 -1.84 0.52
N TYR A 139 6.73 -1.18 1.13
CA TYR A 139 6.21 0.10 0.64
C TYR A 139 5.99 1.09 1.78
N PHE A 140 5.98 2.36 1.41
CA PHE A 140 5.58 3.48 2.26
C PHE A 140 4.12 3.82 1.95
N LYS A 141 3.25 3.75 2.93
CA LYS A 141 1.90 4.31 2.84
C LYS A 141 1.96 5.77 3.28
N THR A 142 1.74 6.67 2.35
CA THR A 142 1.75 8.12 2.59
C THR A 142 0.39 8.75 2.29
N GLY A 143 0.23 10.03 2.64
CA GLY A 143 -1.05 10.74 2.50
C GLY A 143 -2.02 10.39 3.62
N ALA A 144 -2.97 11.28 3.89
CA ALA A 144 -3.89 11.16 5.04
C ALA A 144 -5.11 10.25 4.77
N GLY A 145 -5.26 9.69 3.56
CA GLY A 145 -6.31 8.74 3.23
C GLY A 145 -6.01 7.31 3.69
N THR A 146 -6.93 6.40 3.40
CA THR A 146 -6.85 4.98 3.80
C THR A 146 -6.50 4.08 2.63
N LEU A 147 -5.54 3.18 2.84
CA LEU A 147 -5.31 2.02 1.98
C LEU A 147 -6.00 0.81 2.61
N LEU A 148 -7.09 0.35 2.00
CA LEU A 148 -7.81 -0.86 2.44
C LEU A 148 -7.30 -2.08 1.66
N LEU A 149 -6.64 -3.00 2.36
CA LEU A 149 -6.13 -4.26 1.83
C LEU A 149 -7.12 -5.39 2.16
N SER A 150 -7.94 -5.79 1.20
CA SER A 150 -8.91 -6.86 1.40
C SER A 150 -8.50 -8.20 0.74
N GLY A 151 -7.38 -8.22 0.02
CA GLY A 151 -6.84 -9.42 -0.60
C GLY A 151 -5.81 -10.16 0.27
N THR A 152 -5.25 -11.22 -0.31
CA THR A 152 -4.13 -11.98 0.30
C THR A 152 -2.82 -11.38 -0.16
N ASN A 153 -2.09 -10.74 0.75
CA ASN A 153 -0.82 -10.09 0.44
C ASN A 153 0.35 -10.95 0.88
N THR A 154 1.32 -11.13 -0.01
CA THR A 154 2.44 -12.07 0.17
C THR A 154 3.82 -11.42 0.17
N TYR A 155 3.88 -10.08 0.06
CA TYR A 155 5.15 -9.35 0.17
C TYR A 155 5.78 -9.54 1.56
N THR A 156 7.11 -9.55 1.62
CA THR A 156 7.83 -9.86 2.85
C THR A 156 8.63 -8.68 3.42
N GLY A 157 8.57 -7.53 2.77
CA GLY A 157 9.24 -6.32 3.24
C GLY A 157 8.41 -5.52 4.24
N TYR A 158 8.87 -4.31 4.53
CA TYR A 158 8.20 -3.42 5.48
C TYR A 158 6.92 -2.83 4.89
N THR A 159 5.92 -2.66 5.75
CA THR A 159 4.82 -1.72 5.58
C THR A 159 5.11 -0.51 6.44
N ASN A 160 5.58 0.59 5.85
CA ASN A 160 5.81 1.84 6.57
C ASN A 160 4.57 2.71 6.43
N ILE A 161 3.87 2.97 7.53
CA ILE A 161 2.67 3.82 7.55
C ILE A 161 3.08 5.21 8.01
N ASP A 162 3.54 6.05 7.05
CA ASP A 162 4.01 7.41 7.33
C ASP A 162 2.85 8.41 7.52
N GLY A 163 1.61 7.99 7.20
CA GLY A 163 0.42 8.84 7.39
C GLY A 163 -0.87 8.18 6.92
N GLY A 164 -2.00 8.67 7.43
CA GLY A 164 -3.31 8.09 7.20
C GLY A 164 -3.43 6.70 7.80
N ALA A 165 -4.12 5.79 7.12
CA ALA A 165 -4.35 4.44 7.61
C ALA A 165 -4.01 3.36 6.59
N VAL A 166 -3.56 2.21 7.09
CA VAL A 166 -3.64 0.92 6.41
C VAL A 166 -4.66 0.08 7.16
N GLN A 167 -5.76 -0.22 6.48
CA GLN A 167 -6.82 -1.09 6.99
C GLN A 167 -6.70 -2.48 6.34
N VAL A 168 -6.75 -3.53 7.13
CA VAL A 168 -6.55 -4.91 6.67
C VAL A 168 -7.76 -5.75 7.03
N THR A 169 -8.59 -6.01 6.01
CA THR A 169 -9.70 -6.97 6.08
C THR A 169 -9.33 -8.31 5.44
N GLY A 170 -8.24 -8.33 4.67
CA GLY A 170 -7.61 -9.52 4.10
C GLY A 170 -6.47 -10.06 4.96
N THR A 171 -5.40 -10.55 4.33
CA THR A 171 -4.24 -11.09 5.06
C THR A 171 -2.95 -10.44 4.63
N LEU A 172 -2.02 -10.29 5.57
CA LEU A 172 -0.63 -9.92 5.36
C LEU A 172 0.26 -11.16 5.48
N SER A 173 1.44 -11.13 4.87
CA SER A 173 2.45 -12.15 5.08
C SER A 173 2.94 -12.13 6.53
N SER A 174 3.12 -13.31 7.14
CA SER A 174 3.73 -13.43 8.46
C SER A 174 5.20 -12.95 8.52
N SER A 175 5.81 -12.69 7.38
CA SER A 175 7.16 -12.13 7.28
C SER A 175 7.17 -10.60 7.17
N THR A 176 6.00 -9.97 7.03
CA THR A 176 5.89 -8.50 6.93
C THR A 176 6.13 -7.86 8.29
N THR A 177 6.91 -6.79 8.31
CA THR A 177 7.09 -5.91 9.47
C THR A 177 6.33 -4.61 9.24
N VAL A 178 5.57 -4.16 10.23
CA VAL A 178 4.78 -2.92 10.17
C VAL A 178 5.47 -1.87 11.05
N ASP A 179 5.98 -0.82 10.40
CA ASP A 179 6.48 0.41 11.03
C ASP A 179 5.38 1.45 10.95
N ASN A 180 4.75 1.75 12.07
CA ASN A 180 3.49 2.49 12.12
C ASN A 180 3.65 3.85 12.77
N GLU A 181 3.55 4.91 11.97
CA GLU A 181 3.46 6.30 12.43
C GLU A 181 2.06 6.92 12.15
N GLY A 182 1.15 6.14 11.57
CA GLY A 182 -0.24 6.50 11.28
C GLY A 182 -1.24 5.65 12.05
N VAL A 183 -2.14 4.99 11.32
CA VAL A 183 -3.11 4.02 11.87
C VAL A 183 -2.93 2.67 11.17
N PHE A 184 -2.71 1.64 11.95
CA PHE A 184 -2.78 0.25 11.51
C PHE A 184 -4.08 -0.36 12.02
N ASP A 185 -5.07 -0.47 11.13
CA ASP A 185 -6.43 -0.94 11.42
C ASP A 185 -6.55 -2.40 10.98
N VAL A 186 -6.78 -3.29 11.94
CA VAL A 186 -6.77 -4.74 11.75
C VAL A 186 -8.17 -5.29 11.95
N ASP A 187 -8.84 -5.62 10.85
CA ASP A 187 -10.22 -6.12 10.82
C ASP A 187 -10.31 -7.63 10.56
N SER A 188 -9.18 -8.30 10.46
CA SER A 188 -9.11 -9.75 10.27
C SER A 188 -7.96 -10.33 11.09
N THR A 189 -8.06 -11.59 11.49
CA THR A 189 -6.96 -12.25 12.20
C THR A 189 -5.73 -12.30 11.31
N ASN A 190 -4.64 -11.71 11.80
CA ASN A 190 -3.39 -11.59 11.07
C ASN A 190 -2.19 -11.95 11.95
N THR A 191 -1.19 -12.55 11.32
CA THR A 191 0.14 -12.73 11.88
C THR A 191 1.12 -11.92 11.06
N VAL A 192 1.90 -11.06 11.72
CA VAL A 192 2.98 -10.29 11.10
C VAL A 192 4.27 -10.49 11.88
N ALA A 193 5.43 -10.30 11.24
CA ALA A 193 6.72 -10.47 11.89
C ALA A 193 6.85 -9.54 13.10
N SER A 194 6.51 -8.27 12.93
CA SER A 194 6.45 -7.32 14.05
C SER A 194 5.63 -6.09 13.72
N VAL A 195 5.10 -5.43 14.77
CA VAL A 195 4.52 -4.09 14.72
C VAL A 195 5.27 -3.21 15.72
N PHE A 196 5.62 -1.99 15.31
CA PHE A 196 6.25 -0.99 16.16
C PHE A 196 5.97 0.42 15.63
N GLY A 197 6.32 1.46 16.38
CA GLY A 197 6.13 2.86 15.99
C GLY A 197 5.25 3.64 16.95
N SER A 198 4.96 4.89 16.61
CA SER A 198 4.18 5.81 17.42
C SER A 198 2.69 5.89 17.00
N GLY A 199 2.34 5.30 15.87
CA GLY A 199 0.98 5.28 15.37
C GLY A 199 0.04 4.35 16.13
N ASN A 200 -1.26 4.57 15.97
CA ASN A 200 -2.28 3.78 16.64
C ASN A 200 -2.50 2.43 15.97
N VAL A 201 -2.88 1.44 16.77
CA VAL A 201 -3.31 0.13 16.30
C VAL A 201 -4.77 -0.08 16.71
N GLU A 202 -5.64 -0.36 15.75
CA GLU A 202 -7.04 -0.63 15.98
C GLU A 202 -7.31 -2.12 15.73
N LEU A 203 -7.94 -2.80 16.70
CA LEU A 203 -8.20 -4.23 16.65
C LEU A 203 -9.72 -4.47 16.64
N ALA A 204 -10.25 -4.93 15.52
CA ALA A 204 -11.68 -5.23 15.42
C ALA A 204 -12.10 -6.38 16.36
N SER A 205 -13.40 -6.47 16.63
CA SER A 205 -13.94 -7.50 17.51
C SER A 205 -13.70 -8.91 16.97
N GLY A 206 -13.26 -9.81 17.86
CA GLY A 206 -13.13 -11.24 17.58
C GLY A 206 -11.91 -11.62 16.74
N ILE A 207 -11.03 -10.68 16.41
CA ILE A 207 -9.78 -10.97 15.68
C ILE A 207 -8.61 -11.09 16.66
N THR A 208 -7.54 -11.71 16.19
CA THR A 208 -6.25 -11.72 16.88
C THR A 208 -5.16 -11.15 15.97
N LEU A 209 -4.43 -10.17 16.47
CA LEU A 209 -3.17 -9.72 15.88
C LEU A 209 -2.02 -10.44 16.59
N THR A 210 -1.35 -11.33 15.88
CA THR A 210 -0.11 -11.98 16.34
C THR A 210 1.09 -11.20 15.84
N THR A 211 1.97 -10.76 16.74
CA THR A 211 3.16 -9.96 16.42
C THR A 211 4.34 -10.30 17.31
N GLY A 212 5.54 -10.21 16.76
CA GLY A 212 6.80 -10.36 17.47
C GLY A 212 7.83 -11.18 16.70
N ASP A 213 9.02 -10.64 16.61
CA ASP A 213 10.21 -11.24 15.98
C ASP A 213 11.30 -11.51 17.06
N THR A 214 12.55 -11.58 16.64
CA THR A 214 13.70 -11.72 17.54
C THR A 214 14.23 -10.37 18.05
N ASN A 215 13.73 -9.26 17.52
CA ASN A 215 14.18 -7.92 17.87
C ASN A 215 13.34 -7.33 19.01
N ASN A 216 13.89 -6.31 19.63
CA ASN A 216 13.16 -5.52 20.61
C ASN A 216 12.37 -4.44 19.89
N ARG A 217 11.06 -4.40 20.12
CA ARG A 217 10.13 -3.47 19.47
C ARG A 217 9.32 -2.70 20.51
N THR A 218 8.88 -1.50 20.12
CA THR A 218 8.02 -0.65 20.96
C THR A 218 6.85 -0.16 20.14
N ILE A 219 5.64 -0.36 20.65
CA ILE A 219 4.43 0.33 20.20
C ILE A 219 4.19 1.44 21.23
N SER A 220 4.39 2.69 20.81
CA SER A 220 4.18 3.84 21.68
C SER A 220 2.85 4.54 21.44
N GLY A 221 2.17 4.24 20.34
CA GLY A 221 0.80 4.65 20.10
C GLY A 221 -0.21 3.86 20.93
N VAL A 222 -1.48 4.22 20.77
CA VAL A 222 -2.60 3.56 21.45
C VAL A 222 -2.98 2.30 20.70
N ILE A 223 -3.09 1.18 21.41
CA ILE A 223 -3.80 -0.01 20.91
C ILE A 223 -5.23 0.09 21.44
N SER A 224 -6.21 0.05 20.55
CA SER A 224 -7.65 0.19 20.88
C SER A 224 -8.49 -0.90 20.22
N GLY A 225 -9.80 -0.92 20.53
CA GLY A 225 -10.75 -1.88 19.99
C GLY A 225 -11.04 -3.06 20.92
N SER A 226 -11.67 -4.11 20.40
CA SER A 226 -12.09 -5.28 21.22
C SER A 226 -11.45 -6.59 20.74
N GLY A 227 -10.53 -6.54 19.80
CA GLY A 227 -9.72 -7.68 19.36
C GLY A 227 -8.60 -8.04 20.33
N HIS A 228 -7.92 -9.13 20.05
CA HIS A 228 -6.89 -9.75 20.88
C HIS A 228 -5.50 -9.45 20.36
N LEU A 229 -4.53 -9.35 21.26
CA LEU A 229 -3.12 -9.22 20.95
C LEU A 229 -2.36 -10.48 21.37
N GLU A 230 -1.62 -11.08 20.45
CA GLU A 230 -0.69 -12.17 20.76
C GLU A 230 0.75 -11.71 20.55
N LYS A 231 1.53 -11.74 21.60
CA LYS A 231 2.98 -11.54 21.55
C LYS A 231 3.66 -12.87 21.24
N ALA A 232 4.24 -13.00 20.05
CA ALA A 232 5.06 -14.12 19.59
C ALA A 232 6.55 -13.70 19.48
N GLY A 233 7.41 -14.63 19.01
CA GLY A 233 8.83 -14.38 18.84
C GLY A 233 9.59 -14.20 20.16
N SER A 234 10.93 -14.33 20.12
CA SER A 234 11.78 -14.33 21.33
C SER A 234 12.20 -12.94 21.80
N GLY A 235 12.01 -11.90 21.00
CA GLY A 235 12.37 -10.52 21.36
C GLY A 235 11.41 -9.90 22.39
N PHE A 236 11.71 -8.66 22.79
CA PHE A 236 10.87 -7.88 23.68
C PHE A 236 9.85 -7.07 22.86
N LEU A 237 8.61 -7.03 23.34
CA LEU A 237 7.62 -6.05 22.90
C LEU A 237 7.28 -5.13 24.05
N THR A 238 7.49 -3.82 23.87
CA THR A 238 7.12 -2.81 24.86
C THR A 238 5.88 -2.09 24.40
N LEU A 239 4.83 -2.07 25.22
CA LEU A 239 3.64 -1.25 25.07
C LEU A 239 3.78 -0.02 25.98
N SER A 240 4.08 1.15 25.40
CA SER A 240 4.29 2.36 26.19
C SER A 240 3.14 3.37 26.06
N GLY A 241 2.19 3.15 25.19
CA GLY A 241 0.98 3.95 25.04
C GLY A 241 -0.08 3.68 26.11
N THR A 242 -1.10 4.51 26.15
CA THR A 242 -2.32 4.30 26.96
C THR A 242 -3.27 3.41 26.18
N ASN A 243 -3.10 2.07 26.32
CA ASN A 243 -3.86 1.11 25.55
C ASN A 243 -5.25 0.91 26.14
N THR A 244 -6.26 0.85 25.27
CA THR A 244 -7.67 0.78 25.64
C THR A 244 -8.40 -0.42 25.03
N TYR A 245 -7.67 -1.33 24.35
CA TYR A 245 -8.29 -2.54 23.81
C TYR A 245 -8.79 -3.45 24.94
N THR A 246 -9.94 -4.09 24.70
CA THR A 246 -10.63 -4.89 25.72
C THR A 246 -10.49 -6.40 25.52
N GLY A 247 -9.83 -6.82 24.44
CA GLY A 247 -9.56 -8.23 24.19
C GLY A 247 -8.43 -8.79 25.05
N THR A 248 -8.17 -10.07 24.92
CA THR A 248 -7.10 -10.73 25.69
C THR A 248 -5.73 -10.42 25.15
N THR A 249 -4.74 -10.39 26.03
CA THR A 249 -3.32 -10.39 25.67
C THR A 249 -2.71 -11.75 25.97
N THR A 250 -2.17 -12.41 24.95
CA THR A 250 -1.48 -13.70 25.08
C THR A 250 0.00 -13.52 24.84
N ILE A 251 0.86 -14.12 25.66
CA ILE A 251 2.30 -14.17 25.46
C ILE A 251 2.68 -15.61 25.14
N SER A 252 2.87 -15.89 23.85
CA SER A 252 3.25 -17.22 23.37
C SER A 252 4.76 -17.45 23.43
N SER A 253 5.54 -16.37 23.32
CA SER A 253 7.02 -16.43 23.41
C SER A 253 7.62 -15.06 23.72
N GLY A 254 8.83 -15.03 24.24
CA GLY A 254 9.57 -13.80 24.53
C GLY A 254 9.04 -13.05 25.73
N THR A 255 9.16 -11.73 25.71
CA THR A 255 8.77 -10.86 26.83
C THR A 255 7.87 -9.73 26.35
N LEU A 256 6.77 -9.50 27.07
CA LEU A 256 5.95 -8.31 26.94
C LEU A 256 6.23 -7.38 28.12
N THR A 257 6.59 -6.14 27.82
CA THR A 257 6.76 -5.07 28.83
C THR A 257 5.64 -4.06 28.64
N VAL A 258 4.95 -3.71 29.71
CA VAL A 258 3.96 -2.64 29.72
C VAL A 258 4.48 -1.52 30.59
N SER A 259 4.81 -0.39 29.97
CA SER A 259 5.22 0.83 30.66
C SER A 259 4.16 1.95 30.60
N GLY A 260 3.16 1.75 29.71
CA GLY A 260 1.92 2.55 29.66
C GLY A 260 0.79 1.93 30.49
N LEU A 261 -0.44 2.16 30.03
CA LEU A 261 -1.64 1.54 30.62
C LEU A 261 -2.11 0.37 29.74
N LEU A 262 -2.67 -0.67 30.38
CA LEU A 262 -3.59 -1.62 29.75
C LEU A 262 -4.99 -1.30 30.24
N GLY A 263 -5.95 -1.14 29.33
CA GLY A 263 -7.35 -0.90 29.65
C GLY A 263 -8.05 -2.11 30.28
#